data_ba28bb13006e6c307d1ba2b02b21d78b
#
_entry.id   ba28bb13006e6c307d1ba2b02b21d78b
#
_cell.length_a   1.000
_cell.length_b   1.000
_cell.length_c   1.000
_cell.angle_alpha   90.00
_cell.angle_beta   90.00
_cell.angle_gamma   90.00
#
_symmetry.space_group_name_H-M   'P 1'
#
loop_
_entity.id
_entity.type
_entity.pdbx_description
1 polymer ?
#
loop_
_entity_poly.entity_id
_entity_poly.type
_entity_poly.pdbx_seq_one_letter_code
_entity_poly.pdbx_strand_id
1 'polypeptide(L)'
;MSDPCAQFVQYAEAHQAKWIANLAEAVEIPSVSGDASFRAEVYKMGAWLKNKLAEVGCDVSSHDLGMQTLDGQEVQLPPVIVGEYGHHPSKKTVLVYGHYDVQPALKSDGWDTEPFELVHDTRTDRLIGRGSTDDKGPIMGWINVLEAHKALGLDVPVNLKFCFEGMEESGSVGLDEFVVEHKDKLFQHIDAVCISDNYWLGTKKPCVTHGLRGVAYYKLTISGPAHDLHSGVFGGMMHEPMTDLVQIMSTLVSPQAKILIPGLYDQVAPLTDEERQVYEDMEFEVADVDQCTGSSTAVSDSKTDVLMGRMRYPSLSLHGIEGAFAEPGSKTVIPHKVTGKFSIRLVPDMDPAKVTDAVQKHIEAEFAKLKTKNTMHLEEDHPGKPWVADTKHWNYEAAIAATEAVYGCLLYTSPSPRDV
;
A
#
# COMPACT_ATOMS: atom_id res chain seq x y z
N MET A 1 28.15 -33.34 -4.40
CA MET A 1 27.95 -32.01 -3.77
C MET A 1 26.48 -31.94 -3.40
N SER A 2 26.16 -31.61 -2.15
CA SER A 2 24.76 -31.42 -1.73
C SER A 2 24.17 -30.23 -2.51
N ASP A 3 22.88 -30.33 -2.83
CA ASP A 3 22.14 -29.28 -3.51
C ASP A 3 22.25 -27.94 -2.71
N PRO A 4 22.67 -26.82 -3.32
CA PRO A 4 22.78 -25.55 -2.64
C PRO A 4 21.45 -25.06 -2.01
N CYS A 5 20.31 -25.35 -2.65
CA CYS A 5 18.99 -25.03 -2.10
C CYS A 5 18.73 -25.84 -0.81
N ALA A 6 19.05 -27.11 -0.78
CA ALA A 6 18.86 -27.93 0.41
C ALA A 6 19.76 -27.47 1.58
N GLN A 7 21.00 -27.02 1.29
CA GLN A 7 21.89 -26.45 2.31
C GLN A 7 21.30 -25.14 2.87
N PHE A 8 20.77 -24.29 1.99
CA PHE A 8 20.14 -23.03 2.39
C PHE A 8 18.94 -23.27 3.31
N VAL A 9 18.02 -24.15 2.91
CA VAL A 9 16.82 -24.49 3.71
C VAL A 9 17.23 -25.03 5.08
N GLN A 10 18.18 -25.95 5.14
CA GLN A 10 18.69 -26.48 6.41
C GLN A 10 19.30 -25.37 7.31
N TYR A 11 20.04 -24.44 6.71
CA TYR A 11 20.59 -23.30 7.44
C TYR A 11 19.46 -22.39 7.98
N ALA A 12 18.46 -22.09 7.17
CA ALA A 12 17.32 -21.27 7.56
C ALA A 12 16.56 -21.89 8.75
N GLU A 13 16.25 -23.17 8.68
CA GLU A 13 15.59 -23.90 9.77
C GLU A 13 16.41 -23.85 11.07
N ALA A 14 17.73 -24.03 10.99
CA ALA A 14 18.61 -23.99 12.14
C ALA A 14 18.78 -22.59 12.76
N HIS A 15 18.52 -21.51 12.00
CA HIS A 15 18.72 -20.12 12.44
C HIS A 15 17.42 -19.34 12.63
N GLN A 16 16.26 -19.98 12.52
CA GLN A 16 14.94 -19.36 12.63
C GLN A 16 14.81 -18.49 13.90
N ALA A 17 15.22 -19.01 15.05
CA ALA A 17 15.14 -18.28 16.32
C ALA A 17 15.95 -16.98 16.31
N LYS A 18 17.14 -16.98 15.68
CA LYS A 18 17.97 -15.76 15.53
C LYS A 18 17.28 -14.76 14.59
N TRP A 19 16.73 -15.23 13.50
CA TRP A 19 16.07 -14.38 12.51
C TRP A 19 14.79 -13.74 13.05
N ILE A 20 14.01 -14.51 13.84
CA ILE A 20 12.87 -13.98 14.56
C ILE A 20 13.30 -12.90 15.58
N ALA A 21 14.41 -13.12 16.29
CA ALA A 21 14.93 -12.12 17.22
C ALA A 21 15.38 -10.82 16.51
N ASN A 22 16.01 -10.94 15.34
CA ASN A 22 16.37 -9.76 14.53
C ASN A 22 15.11 -8.99 14.05
N LEU A 23 14.05 -9.71 13.67
CA LEU A 23 12.78 -9.07 13.31
C LEU A 23 12.15 -8.39 14.54
N ALA A 24 12.24 -8.99 15.73
CA ALA A 24 11.74 -8.38 16.96
C ALA A 24 12.45 -7.05 17.25
N GLU A 25 13.80 -6.99 17.11
CA GLU A 25 14.55 -5.73 17.24
C GLU A 25 14.03 -4.65 16.26
N ALA A 26 13.72 -5.02 15.02
CA ALA A 26 13.18 -4.08 14.03
C ALA A 26 11.76 -3.60 14.38
N VAL A 27 10.89 -4.52 14.85
CA VAL A 27 9.51 -4.20 15.26
C VAL A 27 9.47 -3.28 16.48
N GLU A 28 10.39 -3.46 17.44
CA GLU A 28 10.51 -2.61 18.64
C GLU A 28 10.82 -1.13 18.33
N ILE A 29 11.27 -0.81 17.11
CA ILE A 29 11.50 0.57 16.68
C ILE A 29 10.22 1.10 16.04
N PRO A 30 9.43 1.98 16.70
CA PRO A 30 8.15 2.46 16.17
C PRO A 30 8.37 3.55 15.09
N SER A 31 8.85 3.13 13.93
CA SER A 31 9.23 4.01 12.82
C SER A 31 8.01 4.57 12.06
N VAL A 32 7.10 5.23 12.77
CA VAL A 32 5.87 5.83 12.20
C VAL A 32 6.23 7.09 11.42
N SER A 33 6.07 7.06 10.10
CA SER A 33 6.45 8.17 9.21
C SER A 33 5.47 9.34 9.22
N GLY A 34 4.18 9.05 9.39
CA GLY A 34 3.09 10.02 9.32
C GLY A 34 2.94 10.94 10.54
N ASP A 35 3.80 10.82 11.56
CA ASP A 35 3.76 11.61 12.79
C ASP A 35 5.13 12.22 13.10
N ALA A 36 5.18 13.55 13.18
CA ALA A 36 6.42 14.28 13.43
C ALA A 36 7.10 13.89 14.75
N SER A 37 6.35 13.46 15.76
CA SER A 37 6.89 13.03 17.07
C SER A 37 7.69 11.72 16.97
N PHE A 38 7.42 10.87 15.97
CA PHE A 38 8.13 9.62 15.73
C PHE A 38 9.30 9.75 14.73
N ARG A 39 9.56 10.94 14.19
CA ARG A 39 10.60 11.13 13.18
C ARG A 39 11.98 10.59 13.61
N ALA A 40 12.34 10.75 14.87
CA ALA A 40 13.59 10.23 15.42
C ALA A 40 13.66 8.69 15.37
N GLU A 41 12.53 8.00 15.55
CA GLU A 41 12.48 6.54 15.48
C GLU A 41 12.58 6.05 14.03
N VAL A 42 12.06 6.80 13.05
CA VAL A 42 12.27 6.48 11.63
C VAL A 42 13.75 6.56 11.27
N TYR A 43 14.45 7.59 11.73
CA TYR A 43 15.90 7.70 11.56
C TYR A 43 16.67 6.56 12.23
N LYS A 44 16.27 6.19 13.45
CA LYS A 44 16.86 5.08 14.19
C LYS A 44 16.70 3.76 13.44
N MET A 45 15.52 3.51 12.84
CA MET A 45 15.27 2.33 12.03
C MET A 45 16.14 2.31 10.78
N GLY A 46 16.25 3.43 10.04
CA GLY A 46 17.14 3.54 8.89
C GLY A 46 18.59 3.27 9.22
N ALA A 47 19.08 3.80 10.35
CA ALA A 47 20.45 3.56 10.84
C ALA A 47 20.66 2.09 11.24
N TRP A 48 19.69 1.47 11.90
CA TRP A 48 19.72 0.03 12.25
C TRP A 48 19.78 -0.83 10.99
N LEU A 49 18.92 -0.57 10.01
CA LEU A 49 18.87 -1.28 8.72
C LEU A 49 20.19 -1.16 7.95
N LYS A 50 20.74 0.05 7.87
CA LYS A 50 22.05 0.29 7.26
C LYS A 50 23.15 -0.60 7.88
N ASN A 51 23.17 -0.71 9.20
CA ASN A 51 24.14 -1.55 9.90
C ASN A 51 23.94 -3.05 9.58
N LYS A 52 22.68 -3.53 9.59
CA LYS A 52 22.37 -4.94 9.25
C LYS A 52 22.79 -5.31 7.83
N LEU A 53 22.58 -4.42 6.85
CA LEU A 53 23.06 -4.61 5.48
C LEU A 53 24.60 -4.66 5.40
N ALA A 54 25.29 -3.78 6.12
CA ALA A 54 26.76 -3.79 6.15
C ALA A 54 27.32 -5.06 6.81
N GLU A 55 26.69 -5.58 7.88
CA GLU A 55 27.07 -6.83 8.54
C GLU A 55 27.06 -8.04 7.60
N VAL A 56 26.10 -8.10 6.68
CA VAL A 56 26.02 -9.20 5.69
C VAL A 56 26.95 -8.99 4.49
N GLY A 57 27.56 -7.81 4.37
CA GLY A 57 28.62 -7.52 3.38
C GLY A 57 28.18 -6.67 2.21
N CYS A 58 27.08 -5.94 2.35
CA CYS A 58 26.69 -4.92 1.37
C CYS A 58 27.59 -3.66 1.51
N ASP A 59 27.87 -3.03 0.38
CA ASP A 59 28.31 -1.63 0.35
C ASP A 59 27.08 -0.73 0.50
N VAL A 60 27.02 0.10 1.56
CA VAL A 60 25.78 0.79 1.95
C VAL A 60 25.99 2.28 2.08
N SER A 61 25.14 3.06 1.43
CA SER A 61 25.07 4.52 1.54
C SER A 61 23.71 4.98 2.05
N SER A 62 23.69 6.18 2.65
CA SER A 62 22.47 6.88 3.06
C SER A 62 22.36 8.17 2.30
N HIS A 63 21.19 8.47 1.77
CA HIS A 63 20.95 9.66 0.93
C HIS A 63 19.85 10.52 1.56
N ASP A 64 20.16 11.79 1.76
CA ASP A 64 19.24 12.80 2.29
C ASP A 64 18.22 13.21 1.21
N LEU A 65 16.96 13.25 1.55
CA LEU A 65 15.87 13.68 0.69
C LEU A 65 15.40 15.12 0.94
N GLY A 66 16.03 15.85 1.87
CA GLY A 66 15.67 17.21 2.22
C GLY A 66 14.62 17.33 3.32
N MET A 67 13.77 18.33 3.24
CA MET A 67 12.81 18.72 4.28
C MET A 67 11.37 18.57 3.80
N GLN A 68 10.46 18.35 4.75
CA GLN A 68 9.00 18.44 4.53
C GLN A 68 8.34 19.22 5.65
N THR A 69 7.17 19.77 5.38
CA THR A 69 6.29 20.28 6.43
C THR A 69 5.32 19.18 6.86
N LEU A 70 5.41 18.75 8.11
CA LEU A 70 4.52 17.75 8.70
C LEU A 70 3.92 18.33 9.99
N ASP A 71 2.61 18.32 10.15
CA ASP A 71 1.88 18.90 11.28
C ASP A 71 2.24 20.39 11.57
N GLY A 72 2.53 21.14 10.50
CA GLY A 72 2.95 22.54 10.58
C GLY A 72 4.38 22.76 11.07
N GLN A 73 5.18 21.71 11.15
CA GLN A 73 6.60 21.76 11.53
C GLN A 73 7.47 21.35 10.33
N GLU A 74 8.60 22.06 10.17
CA GLU A 74 9.65 21.67 9.24
C GLU A 74 10.44 20.49 9.83
N VAL A 75 10.34 19.33 9.22
CA VAL A 75 11.07 18.11 9.62
C VAL A 75 11.87 17.56 8.45
N GLN A 76 13.05 17.03 8.75
CA GLN A 76 13.87 16.39 7.73
C GLN A 76 13.24 15.06 7.30
N LEU A 77 13.25 14.79 5.99
CA LEU A 77 12.83 13.50 5.46
C LEU A 77 13.79 12.39 5.89
N PRO A 78 13.29 11.18 6.19
CA PRO A 78 14.15 10.02 6.45
C PRO A 78 15.00 9.70 5.22
N PRO A 79 16.24 9.23 5.40
CA PRO A 79 17.12 8.97 4.27
C PRO A 79 16.71 7.74 3.47
N VAL A 80 16.94 7.74 2.17
CA VAL A 80 16.98 6.50 1.38
C VAL A 80 18.26 5.74 1.70
N ILE A 81 18.14 4.46 2.03
CA ILE A 81 19.25 3.54 2.23
C ILE A 81 19.48 2.76 0.93
N VAL A 82 20.62 2.98 0.30
CA VAL A 82 21.03 2.23 -0.90
C VAL A 82 22.11 1.25 -0.53
N GLY A 83 21.92 -0.03 -0.88
CA GLY A 83 22.90 -1.09 -0.67
C GLY A 83 23.26 -1.77 -1.97
N GLU A 84 24.50 -2.24 -2.12
CA GLU A 84 24.95 -3.05 -3.24
C GLU A 84 25.65 -4.32 -2.75
N TYR A 85 25.34 -5.46 -3.36
CA TYR A 85 25.98 -6.74 -3.09
C TYR A 85 26.32 -7.46 -4.40
N GLY A 86 27.63 -7.70 -4.62
CA GLY A 86 28.15 -8.31 -5.83
C GLY A 86 28.22 -7.34 -7.02
N HIS A 87 29.27 -7.50 -7.83
CA HIS A 87 29.52 -6.63 -8.99
C HIS A 87 30.00 -7.47 -10.18
N HIS A 88 29.49 -8.71 -10.32
CA HIS A 88 29.95 -9.57 -11.38
C HIS A 88 29.31 -9.21 -12.73
N PRO A 89 30.08 -8.87 -13.77
CA PRO A 89 29.55 -8.32 -15.02
C PRO A 89 28.69 -9.29 -15.84
N SER A 90 28.79 -10.60 -15.59
CA SER A 90 27.97 -11.61 -16.29
C SER A 90 26.70 -12.00 -15.54
N LYS A 91 26.50 -11.51 -14.30
CA LYS A 91 25.30 -11.76 -13.55
C LYS A 91 24.26 -10.68 -13.83
N LYS A 92 23.00 -11.07 -13.85
CA LYS A 92 21.88 -10.12 -13.84
C LYS A 92 21.86 -9.32 -12.53
N THR A 93 21.39 -8.08 -12.60
CA THR A 93 21.22 -7.22 -11.43
C THR A 93 19.75 -7.08 -11.09
N VAL A 94 19.40 -7.44 -9.86
CA VAL A 94 18.05 -7.28 -9.32
C VAL A 94 18.06 -6.14 -8.31
N LEU A 95 17.19 -5.16 -8.50
CA LEU A 95 16.89 -4.12 -7.52
C LEU A 95 15.79 -4.64 -6.59
N VAL A 96 16.08 -4.65 -5.29
CA VAL A 96 15.10 -4.92 -4.24
C VAL A 96 14.66 -3.57 -3.67
N TYR A 97 13.36 -3.31 -3.76
CA TYR A 97 12.73 -2.16 -3.12
C TYR A 97 11.94 -2.63 -1.89
N GLY A 98 11.92 -1.81 -0.88
CA GLY A 98 11.11 -1.99 0.33
C GLY A 98 11.15 -0.73 1.20
N HIS A 99 10.38 -0.72 2.28
CA HIS A 99 10.33 0.42 3.19
C HIS A 99 10.50 0.00 4.66
N TYR A 100 11.04 0.92 5.46
CA TYR A 100 11.33 0.67 6.86
C TYR A 100 10.48 1.49 7.83
N ASP A 101 9.59 2.33 7.32
CA ASP A 101 8.55 2.99 8.09
C ASP A 101 7.31 2.11 8.26
N VAL A 102 6.38 2.56 9.09
CA VAL A 102 5.16 1.83 9.41
C VAL A 102 4.02 2.79 9.69
N GLN A 103 2.77 2.32 9.50
CA GLN A 103 1.56 3.01 9.95
C GLN A 103 1.49 3.11 11.48
N PRO A 104 0.84 4.13 12.04
CA PRO A 104 0.52 4.21 13.46
C PRO A 104 -0.21 2.96 13.94
N ALA A 105 0.01 2.58 15.18
CA ALA A 105 -0.74 1.51 15.82
C ALA A 105 -0.80 1.72 17.33
N LEU A 106 -2.01 1.59 17.89
CA LEU A 106 -2.26 1.63 19.32
C LEU A 106 -3.00 0.35 19.73
N LYS A 107 -2.77 -0.12 20.92
CA LYS A 107 -3.51 -1.28 21.44
C LYS A 107 -5.03 -1.07 21.43
N SER A 108 -5.47 0.17 21.62
CA SER A 108 -6.88 0.59 21.51
C SER A 108 -7.51 0.39 20.13
N ASP A 109 -6.68 0.20 19.08
CA ASP A 109 -7.15 -0.03 17.70
C ASP A 109 -7.62 -1.47 17.47
N GLY A 110 -7.63 -2.29 18.53
CA GLY A 110 -8.09 -3.68 18.48
C GLY A 110 -6.97 -4.73 18.43
N TRP A 111 -5.73 -4.35 18.73
CA TRP A 111 -4.63 -5.30 18.83
C TRP A 111 -4.74 -6.15 20.08
N ASP A 112 -4.59 -7.47 19.93
CA ASP A 112 -4.53 -8.41 21.06
C ASP A 112 -3.22 -8.28 21.86
N THR A 113 -2.13 -7.84 21.21
CA THR A 113 -0.81 -7.66 21.79
C THR A 113 -0.37 -6.20 21.67
N GLU A 114 0.77 -5.82 22.28
CA GLU A 114 1.35 -4.52 22.05
C GLU A 114 1.90 -4.44 20.61
N PRO A 115 1.51 -3.45 19.78
CA PRO A 115 1.83 -3.43 18.35
C PRO A 115 3.33 -3.43 18.04
N PHE A 116 4.15 -2.81 18.87
CA PHE A 116 5.60 -2.71 18.70
C PHE A 116 6.40 -3.73 19.54
N GLU A 117 5.75 -4.81 19.96
CA GLU A 117 6.38 -5.97 20.58
C GLU A 117 6.07 -7.21 19.74
N LEU A 118 7.09 -7.78 19.07
CA LEU A 118 6.86 -8.97 18.24
C LEU A 118 6.50 -10.17 19.11
N VAL A 119 5.34 -10.74 18.86
CA VAL A 119 4.86 -11.95 19.53
C VAL A 119 4.85 -13.13 18.55
N HIS A 120 5.52 -14.23 18.93
CA HIS A 120 5.40 -15.50 18.23
C HIS A 120 4.26 -16.31 18.85
N ASP A 121 3.06 -16.32 18.23
CA ASP A 121 1.98 -17.22 18.61
C ASP A 121 2.27 -18.63 18.10
N THR A 122 2.83 -19.45 18.97
CA THR A 122 3.22 -20.82 18.64
C THR A 122 2.03 -21.77 18.34
N ARG A 123 0.78 -21.35 18.63
CA ARG A 123 -0.41 -22.15 18.30
C ARG A 123 -0.78 -22.02 16.84
N THR A 124 -0.55 -20.85 16.25
CA THR A 124 -0.88 -20.53 14.86
C THR A 124 0.38 -20.37 13.99
N ASP A 125 1.55 -20.46 14.61
CA ASP A 125 2.88 -20.19 14.02
C ASP A 125 2.96 -18.82 13.31
N ARG A 126 2.39 -17.79 13.97
CA ARG A 126 2.35 -16.43 13.45
C ARG A 126 3.27 -15.52 14.25
N LEU A 127 3.95 -14.62 13.52
CA LEU A 127 4.71 -13.50 14.09
C LEU A 127 3.82 -12.25 14.02
N ILE A 128 3.39 -11.75 15.18
CA ILE A 128 2.41 -10.67 15.28
C ILE A 128 3.10 -9.42 15.81
N GLY A 129 3.07 -8.33 15.04
CA GLY A 129 3.62 -7.02 15.39
C GLY A 129 3.50 -6.03 14.23
N ARG A 130 3.45 -4.74 14.50
CA ARG A 130 3.39 -3.70 13.46
C ARG A 130 4.69 -3.72 12.64
N GLY A 131 4.57 -3.83 11.31
CA GLY A 131 5.72 -3.95 10.40
C GLY A 131 6.27 -5.37 10.24
N SER A 132 5.72 -6.39 10.93
CA SER A 132 6.18 -7.78 10.78
C SER A 132 5.95 -8.35 9.38
N THR A 133 4.97 -7.81 8.64
CA THR A 133 4.65 -8.20 7.26
C THR A 133 4.89 -7.05 6.29
N ASP A 134 4.65 -5.82 6.72
CA ASP A 134 4.60 -4.60 5.94
C ASP A 134 5.52 -3.55 6.60
N ASP A 135 6.78 -3.36 6.16
CA ASP A 135 7.58 -4.19 5.21
C ASP A 135 8.89 -4.67 5.86
N LYS A 136 9.06 -4.49 7.20
CA LYS A 136 10.28 -4.89 7.93
C LYS A 136 10.58 -6.39 7.81
N GLY A 137 9.55 -7.24 7.83
CA GLY A 137 9.71 -8.68 7.68
C GLY A 137 10.30 -9.07 6.32
N PRO A 138 9.74 -8.66 5.19
CA PRO A 138 10.30 -8.90 3.87
C PRO A 138 11.72 -8.35 3.69
N ILE A 139 12.01 -7.13 4.17
CA ILE A 139 13.39 -6.58 4.18
C ILE A 139 14.34 -7.51 4.95
N MET A 140 13.93 -7.97 6.14
CA MET A 140 14.73 -8.92 6.92
C MET A 140 14.90 -10.25 6.21
N GLY A 141 13.92 -10.70 5.43
CA GLY A 141 14.04 -11.88 4.58
C GLY A 141 15.22 -11.79 3.61
N TRP A 142 15.40 -10.67 2.94
CA TRP A 142 16.55 -10.42 2.06
C TRP A 142 17.88 -10.41 2.79
N ILE A 143 17.95 -9.80 3.97
CA ILE A 143 19.16 -9.78 4.81
C ILE A 143 19.51 -11.21 5.26
N ASN A 144 18.52 -12.00 5.65
CA ASN A 144 18.68 -13.38 6.05
C ASN A 144 19.22 -14.27 4.90
N VAL A 145 18.75 -14.00 3.67
CA VAL A 145 19.29 -14.67 2.46
C VAL A 145 20.78 -14.40 2.30
N LEU A 146 21.20 -13.14 2.42
CA LEU A 146 22.63 -12.79 2.32
C LEU A 146 23.45 -13.35 3.46
N GLU A 147 22.93 -13.35 4.69
CA GLU A 147 23.57 -13.97 5.85
C GLU A 147 23.82 -15.47 5.59
N ALA A 148 22.81 -16.20 5.11
CA ALA A 148 22.93 -17.62 4.83
C ALA A 148 23.96 -17.91 3.74
N HIS A 149 23.92 -17.19 2.61
CA HIS A 149 24.89 -17.33 1.54
C HIS A 149 26.33 -17.08 2.03
N LYS A 150 26.52 -16.02 2.80
CA LYS A 150 27.83 -15.70 3.40
C LYS A 150 28.34 -16.81 4.33
N ALA A 151 27.47 -17.30 5.21
CA ALA A 151 27.84 -18.34 6.20
C ALA A 151 28.15 -19.70 5.57
N LEU A 152 27.42 -20.04 4.49
CA LEU A 152 27.61 -21.29 3.77
C LEU A 152 28.70 -21.21 2.68
N GLY A 153 29.23 -20.01 2.42
CA GLY A 153 30.19 -19.79 1.33
C GLY A 153 29.57 -20.04 -0.06
N LEU A 154 28.27 -19.86 -0.18
CA LEU A 154 27.53 -20.00 -1.44
C LEU A 154 27.57 -18.68 -2.21
N ASP A 155 27.78 -18.80 -3.52
CA ASP A 155 27.72 -17.65 -4.41
C ASP A 155 26.27 -17.22 -4.63
N VAL A 156 25.98 -15.91 -4.51
CA VAL A 156 24.68 -15.36 -4.86
C VAL A 156 24.58 -15.27 -6.39
N PRO A 157 23.56 -15.89 -7.02
CA PRO A 157 23.53 -16.05 -8.48
C PRO A 157 23.27 -14.74 -9.25
N VAL A 158 22.95 -13.64 -8.59
CA VAL A 158 22.68 -12.31 -9.14
C VAL A 158 23.48 -11.25 -8.40
N ASN A 159 23.67 -10.09 -9.01
CA ASN A 159 24.02 -8.89 -8.28
C ASN A 159 22.75 -8.33 -7.64
N LEU A 160 22.84 -7.81 -6.42
CA LEU A 160 21.71 -7.21 -5.73
C LEU A 160 21.98 -5.71 -5.51
N LYS A 161 20.97 -4.91 -5.78
CA LYS A 161 20.88 -3.52 -5.33
C LYS A 161 19.67 -3.41 -4.41
N PHE A 162 19.79 -2.61 -3.36
CA PHE A 162 18.73 -2.34 -2.41
C PHE A 162 18.40 -0.85 -2.45
N CYS A 163 17.12 -0.53 -2.45
CA CYS A 163 16.60 0.82 -2.27
C CYS A 163 15.51 0.75 -1.21
N PHE A 164 15.84 1.18 0.01
CA PHE A 164 14.91 1.16 1.13
C PHE A 164 14.61 2.57 1.59
N GLU A 165 13.33 2.92 1.66
CA GLU A 165 12.84 4.23 2.06
C GLU A 165 12.16 4.22 3.43
N GLY A 166 11.88 5.40 3.97
CA GLY A 166 11.24 5.59 5.27
C GLY A 166 10.01 6.49 5.23
N MET A 167 9.33 6.61 4.09
CA MET A 167 8.15 7.44 3.89
C MET A 167 7.06 6.77 3.04
N GLU A 168 7.15 5.47 2.75
CA GLU A 168 6.20 4.75 1.90
C GLU A 168 4.78 4.90 2.43
N GLU A 169 4.59 4.70 3.71
CA GLU A 169 3.30 4.78 4.42
C GLU A 169 2.71 6.21 4.49
N SER A 170 3.49 7.18 4.02
CA SER A 170 3.13 8.60 3.99
C SER A 170 3.38 9.24 2.61
N GLY A 171 3.32 8.43 1.53
CA GLY A 171 3.35 8.88 0.14
C GLY A 171 4.73 9.02 -0.47
N SER A 172 5.76 8.34 0.04
CA SER A 172 7.12 8.26 -0.53
C SER A 172 7.74 9.63 -0.88
N VAL A 173 7.50 10.64 -0.05
CA VAL A 173 7.91 12.02 -0.31
C VAL A 173 9.41 12.12 -0.56
N GLY A 174 9.80 12.64 -1.74
CA GLY A 174 11.18 12.82 -2.16
C GLY A 174 11.84 11.62 -2.84
N LEU A 175 11.19 10.44 -2.86
CA LEU A 175 11.74 9.25 -3.51
C LEU A 175 11.75 9.37 -5.04
N ASP A 176 10.69 9.89 -5.64
CA ASP A 176 10.57 10.02 -7.08
C ASP A 176 11.70 10.90 -7.66
N GLU A 177 11.93 12.06 -7.04
CA GLU A 177 12.99 12.97 -7.40
C GLU A 177 14.36 12.31 -7.22
N PHE A 178 14.57 11.62 -6.11
CA PHE A 178 15.82 10.90 -5.84
C PHE A 178 16.11 9.83 -6.90
N VAL A 179 15.11 9.00 -7.25
CA VAL A 179 15.28 7.95 -8.26
C VAL A 179 15.58 8.55 -9.63
N VAL A 180 14.86 9.61 -10.02
CA VAL A 180 15.08 10.29 -11.31
C VAL A 180 16.48 10.92 -11.37
N GLU A 181 16.95 11.55 -10.30
CA GLU A 181 18.29 12.16 -10.23
C GLU A 181 19.40 11.12 -10.31
N HIS A 182 19.19 9.94 -9.73
CA HIS A 182 20.22 8.91 -9.58
C HIS A 182 20.07 7.74 -10.56
N LYS A 183 19.13 7.78 -11.50
CA LYS A 183 18.85 6.69 -12.45
C LYS A 183 20.09 6.25 -13.26
N ASP A 184 20.93 7.20 -13.67
CA ASP A 184 22.13 6.95 -14.48
C ASP A 184 23.39 6.69 -13.64
N LYS A 185 23.26 6.58 -12.32
CA LYS A 185 24.36 6.32 -11.37
C LYS A 185 24.03 5.10 -10.50
N LEU A 186 23.20 5.29 -9.47
CA LEU A 186 22.87 4.24 -8.50
C LEU A 186 21.96 3.17 -9.11
N PHE A 187 21.06 3.55 -10.03
CA PHE A 187 20.02 2.65 -10.57
C PHE A 187 20.28 2.19 -12.01
N GLN A 188 21.50 2.40 -12.52
CA GLN A 188 21.87 1.89 -13.84
C GLN A 188 22.04 0.35 -13.83
N HIS A 189 21.89 -0.27 -15.02
CA HIS A 189 22.11 -1.71 -15.26
C HIS A 189 21.23 -2.64 -14.40
N ILE A 190 20.00 -2.23 -14.08
CA ILE A 190 19.03 -3.07 -13.42
C ILE A 190 18.28 -3.90 -14.48
N ASP A 191 18.31 -5.24 -14.33
CA ASP A 191 17.60 -6.19 -15.20
C ASP A 191 16.16 -6.44 -14.74
N ALA A 192 15.91 -6.39 -13.43
CA ALA A 192 14.59 -6.58 -12.84
C ALA A 192 14.47 -5.88 -11.48
N VAL A 193 13.24 -5.58 -11.10
CA VAL A 193 12.89 -5.07 -9.76
C VAL A 193 12.10 -6.15 -9.02
N CYS A 194 12.42 -6.35 -7.75
CA CYS A 194 11.67 -7.22 -6.85
C CYS A 194 11.15 -6.40 -5.67
N ILE A 195 9.85 -6.43 -5.47
CA ILE A 195 9.14 -5.82 -4.35
C ILE A 195 8.46 -6.95 -3.58
N SER A 196 8.78 -7.12 -2.30
CA SER A 196 8.25 -8.21 -1.47
C SER A 196 7.17 -7.73 -0.50
N ASP A 197 6.59 -6.59 -0.75
CA ASP A 197 5.62 -5.90 0.08
C ASP A 197 4.20 -6.14 -0.48
N ASN A 198 3.67 -7.35 -0.27
CA ASN A 198 2.36 -7.73 -0.74
C ASN A 198 1.78 -8.94 0.00
N TYR A 199 0.45 -9.04 0.01
CA TYR A 199 -0.29 -10.13 0.63
C TYR A 199 -0.76 -11.14 -0.42
N TRP A 200 -0.81 -12.42 -0.03
CA TRP A 200 -1.49 -13.42 -0.83
C TRP A 200 -2.99 -13.15 -0.86
N LEU A 201 -3.67 -13.66 -1.88
CA LEU A 201 -5.12 -13.54 -2.01
C LEU A 201 -5.86 -14.16 -0.82
N GLY A 202 -5.33 -15.27 -0.31
CA GLY A 202 -5.83 -16.00 0.86
C GLY A 202 -4.68 -16.47 1.74
N THR A 203 -4.97 -17.38 2.67
CA THR A 203 -4.00 -17.90 3.64
C THR A 203 -3.41 -19.28 3.29
N LYS A 204 -3.88 -19.90 2.19
CA LYS A 204 -3.54 -21.29 1.84
C LYS A 204 -2.56 -21.41 0.70
N LYS A 205 -2.68 -20.58 -0.32
CA LYS A 205 -1.84 -20.62 -1.52
C LYS A 205 -1.05 -19.36 -1.70
N PRO A 206 0.25 -19.46 -1.99
CA PRO A 206 1.07 -18.32 -2.33
C PRO A 206 0.62 -17.69 -3.65
N CYS A 207 0.87 -16.39 -3.80
CA CYS A 207 0.57 -15.63 -5.00
C CYS A 207 1.79 -14.85 -5.45
N VAL A 208 2.00 -14.79 -6.78
CA VAL A 208 2.91 -13.84 -7.40
C VAL A 208 2.09 -12.72 -8.01
N THR A 209 2.29 -11.51 -7.52
CA THR A 209 1.57 -10.33 -7.99
C THR A 209 2.20 -9.79 -9.26
N HIS A 210 1.39 -9.50 -10.28
CA HIS A 210 1.84 -8.96 -11.55
C HIS A 210 1.20 -7.63 -11.93
N GLY A 211 0.45 -7.01 -11.01
CA GLY A 211 -0.16 -5.72 -11.25
C GLY A 211 -0.60 -5.05 -9.95
N LEU A 212 -0.65 -3.74 -9.97
CA LEU A 212 -1.09 -2.89 -8.87
C LEU A 212 -2.18 -1.96 -9.37
N ARG A 213 -3.19 -1.73 -8.52
CA ARG A 213 -4.18 -0.70 -8.79
C ARG A 213 -3.57 0.67 -8.52
N GLY A 214 -3.89 1.63 -9.39
CA GLY A 214 -3.63 3.02 -9.11
C GLY A 214 -4.63 3.58 -8.11
N VAL A 215 -4.42 4.83 -7.73
CA VAL A 215 -5.32 5.59 -6.84
C VAL A 215 -5.48 7.01 -7.36
N ALA A 216 -6.69 7.55 -7.21
CA ALA A 216 -6.97 8.97 -7.33
C ALA A 216 -7.77 9.38 -6.08
N TYR A 217 -7.18 10.22 -5.25
CA TYR A 217 -7.77 10.66 -3.98
C TYR A 217 -8.28 12.08 -4.10
N TYR A 218 -9.45 12.35 -3.53
CA TYR A 218 -10.13 13.64 -3.67
C TYR A 218 -10.63 14.20 -2.35
N LYS A 219 -10.55 15.53 -2.24
CA LYS A 219 -11.12 16.32 -1.17
C LYS A 219 -12.15 17.28 -1.77
N LEU A 220 -13.43 17.05 -1.48
CA LEU A 220 -14.54 17.88 -1.93
C LEU A 220 -14.96 18.81 -0.80
N THR A 221 -14.64 20.08 -0.92
CA THR A 221 -14.97 21.10 0.08
C THR A 221 -16.21 21.89 -0.33
N ILE A 222 -17.20 21.97 0.56
CA ILE A 222 -18.36 22.86 0.44
C ILE A 222 -18.29 23.91 1.54
N SER A 223 -18.36 25.17 1.16
CA SER A 223 -18.31 26.32 2.07
C SER A 223 -19.54 27.23 1.90
N GLY A 224 -20.08 27.67 3.00
CA GLY A 224 -21.31 28.52 3.05
C GLY A 224 -21.16 29.75 3.94
N PRO A 225 -21.71 29.78 5.17
CA PRO A 225 -21.64 30.94 6.05
C PRO A 225 -20.21 31.23 6.51
N ALA A 226 -19.97 32.41 7.05
CA ALA A 226 -18.66 32.85 7.52
C ALA A 226 -18.17 32.10 8.79
N HIS A 227 -19.09 31.53 9.55
CA HIS A 227 -18.84 30.78 10.79
C HIS A 227 -19.97 29.80 11.06
N ASP A 228 -19.74 28.84 11.97
CA ASP A 228 -20.74 27.87 12.38
C ASP A 228 -21.98 28.54 12.97
N LEU A 229 -23.16 28.01 12.67
CA LEU A 229 -24.44 28.57 13.06
C LEU A 229 -25.26 27.60 13.90
N HIS A 230 -26.19 28.11 14.70
CA HIS A 230 -27.13 27.34 15.47
C HIS A 230 -28.32 26.89 14.59
N SER A 231 -28.56 25.59 14.44
CA SER A 231 -29.61 25.06 13.55
C SER A 231 -31.04 25.44 14.00
N GLY A 232 -31.26 25.59 15.30
CA GLY A 232 -32.56 26.08 15.85
C GLY A 232 -32.90 27.52 15.50
N VAL A 233 -31.92 28.30 15.01
CA VAL A 233 -32.10 29.70 14.59
C VAL A 233 -32.09 29.83 13.08
N PHE A 234 -31.17 29.15 12.40
CA PHE A 234 -30.90 29.33 10.97
C PHE A 234 -31.33 28.15 10.10
N GLY A 235 -31.69 26.99 10.70
CA GLY A 235 -32.15 25.79 9.96
C GLY A 235 -33.39 26.12 9.11
N GLY A 236 -33.36 25.72 7.85
CA GLY A 236 -34.40 26.00 6.85
C GLY A 236 -34.39 27.42 6.27
N MET A 237 -33.48 28.29 6.72
CA MET A 237 -33.33 29.65 6.19
C MET A 237 -32.25 29.78 5.13
N MET A 238 -31.35 28.83 5.04
CA MET A 238 -30.17 28.87 4.17
C MET A 238 -29.81 27.49 3.63
N HIS A 239 -28.95 27.47 2.60
CA HIS A 239 -28.33 26.25 2.15
C HIS A 239 -27.24 25.83 3.13
N GLU A 240 -27.28 24.57 3.56
CA GLU A 240 -26.36 24.02 4.55
C GLU A 240 -25.23 23.25 3.85
N PRO A 241 -23.94 23.57 4.09
CA PRO A 241 -22.81 22.90 3.44
C PRO A 241 -22.81 21.39 3.59
N MET A 242 -23.19 20.88 4.77
CA MET A 242 -23.25 19.44 5.03
C MET A 242 -24.33 18.75 4.19
N THR A 243 -25.49 19.38 4.02
CA THR A 243 -26.57 18.84 3.17
C THR A 243 -26.13 18.76 1.72
N ASP A 244 -25.52 19.82 1.19
CA ASP A 244 -25.03 19.85 -0.19
C ASP A 244 -23.96 18.78 -0.41
N LEU A 245 -22.99 18.64 0.52
CA LEU A 245 -21.93 17.65 0.44
C LEU A 245 -22.50 16.23 0.38
N VAL A 246 -23.41 15.88 1.29
CA VAL A 246 -24.02 14.53 1.34
C VAL A 246 -24.80 14.23 0.06
N GLN A 247 -25.53 15.22 -0.48
CA GLN A 247 -26.26 15.08 -1.74
C GLN A 247 -25.31 14.76 -2.90
N ILE A 248 -24.17 15.44 -3.01
CA ILE A 248 -23.19 15.17 -4.07
C ILE A 248 -22.51 13.81 -3.84
N MET A 249 -22.02 13.52 -2.65
CA MET A 249 -21.35 12.25 -2.36
C MET A 249 -22.25 11.04 -2.62
N SER A 250 -23.56 11.16 -2.41
CA SER A 250 -24.52 10.09 -2.73
C SER A 250 -24.66 9.78 -4.21
N THR A 251 -24.17 10.66 -5.11
CA THR A 251 -24.18 10.45 -6.56
C THR A 251 -22.92 9.76 -7.10
N LEU A 252 -21.91 9.52 -6.25
CA LEU A 252 -20.63 8.98 -6.67
C LEU A 252 -20.63 7.45 -6.79
N VAL A 253 -21.32 6.77 -5.87
CA VAL A 253 -21.32 5.32 -5.78
C VAL A 253 -22.68 4.77 -5.35
N SER A 254 -23.09 3.64 -5.93
CA SER A 254 -24.33 2.96 -5.58
C SER A 254 -24.15 2.07 -4.32
N PRO A 255 -25.27 1.65 -3.67
CA PRO A 255 -25.21 0.67 -2.58
C PRO A 255 -24.59 -0.68 -2.96
N GLN A 256 -24.52 -1.00 -4.25
CA GLN A 256 -23.87 -2.20 -4.80
C GLN A 256 -22.41 -1.94 -5.20
N ALA A 257 -21.78 -0.92 -4.64
CA ALA A 257 -20.39 -0.50 -4.87
C ALA A 257 -20.07 -0.14 -6.36
N LYS A 258 -21.08 0.12 -7.17
CA LYS A 258 -20.87 0.55 -8.56
C LYS A 258 -20.63 2.06 -8.61
N ILE A 259 -19.57 2.49 -9.27
CA ILE A 259 -19.28 3.90 -9.50
C ILE A 259 -20.32 4.47 -10.47
N LEU A 260 -20.91 5.61 -10.11
CA LEU A 260 -21.99 6.25 -10.88
C LEU A 260 -21.49 7.40 -11.76
N ILE A 261 -20.19 7.69 -11.74
CA ILE A 261 -19.57 8.74 -12.56
C ILE A 261 -19.57 8.29 -14.03
N PRO A 262 -20.19 9.03 -14.95
CA PRO A 262 -20.28 8.66 -16.37
C PRO A 262 -18.90 8.58 -17.04
N GLY A 263 -18.73 7.60 -17.94
CA GLY A 263 -17.51 7.45 -18.76
C GLY A 263 -16.34 6.78 -18.04
N LEU A 264 -16.43 6.53 -16.74
CA LEU A 264 -15.31 5.99 -15.96
C LEU A 264 -15.02 4.53 -16.33
N TYR A 265 -16.05 3.72 -16.54
CA TYR A 265 -15.88 2.33 -16.99
C TYR A 265 -15.49 2.20 -18.47
N ASP A 266 -15.61 3.26 -19.27
CA ASP A 266 -15.25 3.23 -20.70
C ASP A 266 -13.73 3.08 -20.90
N GLN A 267 -12.94 3.35 -19.87
CA GLN A 267 -11.49 3.15 -19.84
C GLN A 267 -11.08 1.72 -19.44
N VAL A 268 -12.02 0.91 -18.99
CA VAL A 268 -11.73 -0.47 -18.54
C VAL A 268 -11.76 -1.40 -19.77
N ALA A 269 -10.70 -2.19 -19.94
CA ALA A 269 -10.62 -3.13 -21.06
C ALA A 269 -11.83 -4.11 -21.06
N PRO A 270 -12.32 -4.56 -22.23
CA PRO A 270 -13.35 -5.58 -22.29
C PRO A 270 -12.92 -6.88 -21.60
N LEU A 271 -13.82 -7.49 -20.84
CA LEU A 271 -13.59 -8.80 -20.24
C LEU A 271 -13.62 -9.88 -21.30
N THR A 272 -12.59 -10.74 -21.37
CA THR A 272 -12.59 -11.94 -22.21
C THR A 272 -13.08 -13.16 -21.44
N ASP A 273 -13.50 -14.20 -22.16
CA ASP A 273 -13.92 -15.46 -21.55
C ASP A 273 -12.73 -16.16 -20.85
N GLU A 274 -11.54 -16.08 -21.45
CA GLU A 274 -10.31 -16.60 -20.88
C GLU A 274 -9.95 -15.91 -19.56
N GLU A 275 -10.05 -14.57 -19.51
CA GLU A 275 -9.82 -13.80 -18.29
C GLU A 275 -10.84 -14.16 -17.21
N ARG A 276 -12.13 -14.28 -17.56
CA ARG A 276 -13.18 -14.70 -16.63
C ARG A 276 -12.87 -16.07 -16.02
N GLN A 277 -12.42 -17.03 -16.85
CA GLN A 277 -12.09 -18.38 -16.41
C GLN A 277 -10.98 -18.37 -15.37
N VAL A 278 -9.99 -17.48 -15.46
CA VAL A 278 -8.94 -17.34 -14.45
C VAL A 278 -9.53 -17.04 -13.07
N TYR A 279 -10.51 -16.12 -12.98
CA TYR A 279 -11.19 -15.82 -11.71
C TYR A 279 -12.07 -16.96 -11.21
N GLU A 280 -12.70 -17.72 -12.11
CA GLU A 280 -13.51 -18.90 -11.77
C GLU A 280 -12.65 -20.04 -11.22
N ASP A 281 -11.43 -20.21 -11.75
CA ASP A 281 -10.49 -21.26 -11.35
C ASP A 281 -9.72 -20.92 -10.06
N MET A 282 -9.69 -19.63 -9.63
CA MET A 282 -9.03 -19.24 -8.38
C MET A 282 -9.62 -19.97 -7.17
N GLU A 283 -8.75 -20.50 -6.32
CA GLU A 283 -9.14 -21.11 -5.04
C GLU A 283 -9.42 -20.04 -3.99
N PHE A 284 -10.64 -19.56 -4.03
CA PHE A 284 -11.16 -18.50 -3.18
C PHE A 284 -12.65 -18.74 -2.99
N GLU A 285 -13.16 -18.45 -1.81
CA GLU A 285 -14.58 -18.50 -1.49
C GLU A 285 -15.03 -17.16 -0.92
N VAL A 286 -16.30 -16.80 -1.10
CA VAL A 286 -16.84 -15.56 -0.53
C VAL A 286 -16.74 -15.56 1.00
N ALA A 287 -16.81 -16.75 1.62
CA ALA A 287 -16.59 -16.93 3.06
C ALA A 287 -15.18 -16.51 3.54
N ASP A 288 -14.17 -16.47 2.64
CA ASP A 288 -12.84 -15.97 2.98
C ASP A 288 -12.87 -14.46 3.24
N VAL A 289 -13.77 -13.72 2.56
CA VAL A 289 -14.02 -12.29 2.84
C VAL A 289 -14.61 -12.13 4.22
N ASP A 290 -15.62 -12.93 4.57
CA ASP A 290 -16.28 -12.87 5.87
C ASP A 290 -15.29 -13.15 7.01
N GLN A 291 -14.38 -14.10 6.80
CA GLN A 291 -13.32 -14.40 7.76
C GLN A 291 -12.34 -13.23 7.92
N CYS A 292 -11.92 -12.58 6.81
CA CYS A 292 -10.99 -11.46 6.85
C CYS A 292 -11.62 -10.20 7.47
N THR A 293 -12.90 -9.95 7.18
CA THR A 293 -13.62 -8.73 7.64
C THR A 293 -14.30 -8.91 8.99
N GLY A 294 -14.42 -10.14 9.49
CA GLY A 294 -15.15 -10.47 10.71
C GLY A 294 -16.67 -10.32 10.57
N SER A 295 -17.20 -10.14 9.36
CA SER A 295 -18.63 -9.97 9.11
C SER A 295 -19.00 -10.31 7.66
N SER A 296 -20.25 -10.72 7.43
CA SER A 296 -20.75 -11.04 6.08
C SER A 296 -21.14 -9.75 5.37
N THR A 297 -20.18 -9.15 4.66
CA THR A 297 -20.31 -7.85 3.98
C THR A 297 -19.90 -7.86 2.52
N ALA A 298 -19.69 -9.03 1.92
CA ALA A 298 -19.37 -9.14 0.51
C ALA A 298 -20.50 -8.54 -0.35
N VAL A 299 -20.12 -7.81 -1.39
CA VAL A 299 -21.08 -7.12 -2.29
C VAL A 299 -21.81 -8.06 -3.25
N SER A 300 -21.37 -9.30 -3.36
CA SER A 300 -21.95 -10.36 -4.22
C SER A 300 -21.72 -11.73 -3.59
N ASP A 301 -22.65 -12.66 -3.86
CA ASP A 301 -22.48 -14.09 -3.51
C ASP A 301 -21.63 -14.84 -4.53
N SER A 302 -21.27 -14.21 -5.64
CA SER A 302 -20.42 -14.76 -6.70
C SER A 302 -18.94 -14.47 -6.39
N LYS A 303 -18.12 -15.51 -6.18
CA LYS A 303 -16.67 -15.34 -5.98
C LYS A 303 -16.02 -14.59 -7.15
N THR A 304 -16.44 -14.89 -8.36
CA THR A 304 -15.89 -14.25 -9.57
C THR A 304 -16.16 -12.75 -9.57
N ASP A 305 -17.38 -12.32 -9.20
CA ASP A 305 -17.71 -10.90 -9.11
C ASP A 305 -16.94 -10.19 -7.99
N VAL A 306 -16.78 -10.84 -6.84
CA VAL A 306 -15.98 -10.31 -5.72
C VAL A 306 -14.52 -10.15 -6.12
N LEU A 307 -13.93 -11.18 -6.73
CA LEU A 307 -12.54 -11.13 -7.20
C LEU A 307 -12.33 -10.07 -8.29
N MET A 308 -13.22 -10.03 -9.28
CA MET A 308 -13.15 -8.99 -10.33
C MET A 308 -13.36 -7.59 -9.76
N GLY A 309 -14.24 -7.42 -8.77
CA GLY A 309 -14.41 -6.16 -8.05
C GLY A 309 -13.15 -5.70 -7.34
N ARG A 310 -12.38 -6.65 -6.78
CA ARG A 310 -11.11 -6.37 -6.12
C ARG A 310 -9.97 -6.08 -7.10
N MET A 311 -9.90 -6.78 -8.24
CA MET A 311 -8.68 -6.83 -9.06
C MET A 311 -8.84 -6.15 -10.42
N ARG A 312 -10.04 -6.25 -11.04
CA ARG A 312 -10.26 -5.91 -12.44
C ARG A 312 -11.07 -4.63 -12.66
N TYR A 313 -11.94 -4.30 -11.74
CA TYR A 313 -12.79 -3.11 -11.87
C TYR A 313 -12.35 -2.01 -10.93
N PRO A 314 -12.49 -0.73 -11.34
CA PRO A 314 -12.28 0.39 -10.43
C PRO A 314 -13.30 0.34 -9.29
N SER A 315 -12.89 0.78 -8.12
CA SER A 315 -13.76 0.90 -6.95
C SER A 315 -13.68 2.30 -6.36
N LEU A 316 -14.79 2.79 -5.80
CA LEU A 316 -14.85 4.08 -5.13
C LEU A 316 -15.21 3.86 -3.66
N SER A 317 -14.42 4.46 -2.79
CA SER A 317 -14.66 4.45 -1.34
C SER A 317 -14.82 5.86 -0.80
N LEU A 318 -15.82 6.04 0.05
CA LEU A 318 -16.03 7.27 0.82
C LEU A 318 -15.32 7.09 2.17
N HIS A 319 -14.40 8.01 2.53
CA HIS A 319 -13.52 7.82 3.69
C HIS A 319 -13.94 8.60 4.91
N GLY A 320 -14.45 9.82 4.75
CA GLY A 320 -14.81 10.65 5.89
C GLY A 320 -15.27 12.03 5.51
N ILE A 321 -15.71 12.78 6.54
CA ILE A 321 -16.13 14.18 6.40
C ILE A 321 -15.45 15.00 7.50
N GLU A 322 -14.57 15.92 7.11
CA GLU A 322 -13.99 16.91 8.02
C GLU A 322 -14.94 18.09 8.22
N GLY A 323 -14.84 18.73 9.39
CA GLY A 323 -15.67 19.89 9.73
C GLY A 323 -17.06 19.54 10.22
N ALA A 324 -17.49 18.26 10.11
CA ALA A 324 -18.70 17.76 10.74
C ALA A 324 -18.48 17.53 12.25
N PHE A 325 -19.56 17.66 13.05
CA PHE A 325 -19.49 17.33 14.47
C PHE A 325 -19.38 15.80 14.65
N ALA A 326 -18.28 15.35 15.19
CA ALA A 326 -17.97 13.92 15.38
C ALA A 326 -17.72 13.56 16.86
N GLU A 327 -17.73 14.53 17.80
CA GLU A 327 -17.47 14.32 19.20
C GLU A 327 -18.67 13.68 19.90
N PRO A 328 -18.47 12.98 21.05
CA PRO A 328 -19.56 12.45 21.85
C PRO A 328 -20.52 13.56 22.31
N GLY A 329 -21.82 13.28 22.30
CA GLY A 329 -22.87 14.20 22.73
C GLY A 329 -23.72 14.72 21.56
N SER A 330 -24.47 15.78 21.81
CA SER A 330 -25.41 16.38 20.84
C SER A 330 -25.08 17.86 20.65
N LYS A 331 -24.78 18.25 19.42
CA LYS A 331 -24.50 19.65 19.06
C LYS A 331 -25.37 20.03 17.86
N THR A 332 -26.23 21.04 18.06
CA THR A 332 -27.14 21.54 17.02
C THR A 332 -26.44 22.62 16.16
N VAL A 333 -25.41 22.21 15.43
CA VAL A 333 -24.57 23.09 14.62
C VAL A 333 -24.83 22.89 13.13
N ILE A 334 -24.83 23.99 12.40
CA ILE A 334 -24.67 24.04 10.94
C ILE A 334 -23.21 24.41 10.69
N PRO A 335 -22.36 23.48 10.22
CA PRO A 335 -20.96 23.81 9.94
C PRO A 335 -20.84 24.79 8.77
N HIS A 336 -19.95 25.77 8.90
CA HIS A 336 -19.70 26.76 7.86
C HIS A 336 -18.97 26.18 6.64
N LYS A 337 -18.19 25.13 6.85
CA LYS A 337 -17.39 24.45 5.85
C LYS A 337 -17.26 22.97 6.21
N VAL A 338 -17.40 22.10 5.21
CA VAL A 338 -17.17 20.66 5.34
C VAL A 338 -16.37 20.15 4.15
N THR A 339 -15.55 19.13 4.37
CA THR A 339 -14.75 18.49 3.32
C THR A 339 -15.00 16.99 3.33
N GLY A 340 -15.60 16.49 2.26
CA GLY A 340 -15.77 15.05 2.02
C GLY A 340 -14.52 14.46 1.35
N LYS A 341 -14.06 13.33 1.87
CA LYS A 341 -12.90 12.61 1.36
C LYS A 341 -13.34 11.31 0.70
N PHE A 342 -12.83 11.04 -0.50
CA PHE A 342 -13.08 9.80 -1.22
C PHE A 342 -11.92 9.47 -2.14
N SER A 343 -11.79 8.19 -2.51
CA SER A 343 -10.81 7.78 -3.50
C SER A 343 -11.41 6.81 -4.53
N ILE A 344 -10.78 6.75 -5.69
CA ILE A 344 -11.05 5.77 -6.72
C ILE A 344 -9.80 4.94 -6.94
N ARG A 345 -9.91 3.61 -6.76
CA ARG A 345 -8.86 2.69 -7.16
C ARG A 345 -8.96 2.48 -8.67
N LEU A 346 -7.84 2.72 -9.34
CA LEU A 346 -7.72 2.63 -10.80
C LEU A 346 -7.22 1.25 -11.20
N VAL A 347 -7.67 0.76 -12.34
CA VAL A 347 -7.19 -0.51 -12.91
C VAL A 347 -6.34 -0.24 -14.16
N PRO A 348 -5.55 -1.21 -14.66
CA PRO A 348 -4.79 -1.03 -15.89
C PRO A 348 -5.61 -0.42 -17.02
N ASP A 349 -4.96 0.36 -17.88
CA ASP A 349 -5.51 1.19 -18.96
C ASP A 349 -6.26 2.47 -18.53
N MET A 350 -6.52 2.66 -17.24
CA MET A 350 -7.08 3.92 -16.75
C MET A 350 -6.01 5.01 -16.63
N ASP A 351 -6.32 6.17 -17.17
CA ASP A 351 -5.49 7.38 -17.07
C ASP A 351 -6.01 8.25 -15.92
N PRO A 352 -5.21 8.48 -14.85
CA PRO A 352 -5.62 9.33 -13.73
C PRO A 352 -6.15 10.69 -14.16
N ALA A 353 -5.52 11.35 -15.12
CA ALA A 353 -5.97 12.66 -15.58
C ALA A 353 -7.38 12.64 -16.22
N LYS A 354 -7.70 11.57 -16.96
CA LYS A 354 -9.05 11.40 -17.53
C LYS A 354 -10.08 11.05 -16.47
N VAL A 355 -9.67 10.31 -15.45
CA VAL A 355 -10.54 9.99 -14.30
C VAL A 355 -10.86 11.28 -13.54
N THR A 356 -9.87 12.10 -13.25
CA THR A 356 -10.06 13.38 -12.56
C THR A 356 -10.96 14.34 -13.35
N ASP A 357 -10.78 14.42 -14.68
CA ASP A 357 -11.67 15.20 -15.55
C ASP A 357 -13.14 14.70 -15.49
N ALA A 358 -13.35 13.39 -15.47
CA ALA A 358 -14.69 12.81 -15.34
C ALA A 358 -15.31 13.08 -13.96
N VAL A 359 -14.53 12.96 -12.89
CA VAL A 359 -14.94 13.28 -11.50
C VAL A 359 -15.32 14.74 -11.38
N GLN A 360 -14.48 15.65 -11.87
CA GLN A 360 -14.71 17.09 -11.84
C GLN A 360 -16.02 17.44 -12.55
N LYS A 361 -16.20 16.98 -13.79
CA LYS A 361 -17.41 17.23 -14.59
C LYS A 361 -18.68 16.70 -13.91
N HIS A 362 -18.61 15.50 -13.33
CA HIS A 362 -19.74 14.91 -12.63
C HIS A 362 -20.14 15.75 -11.42
N ILE A 363 -19.17 16.08 -10.55
CA ILE A 363 -19.40 16.85 -9.33
C ILE A 363 -19.93 18.25 -9.66
N GLU A 364 -19.37 18.93 -10.66
CA GLU A 364 -19.87 20.23 -11.13
C GLU A 364 -21.31 20.17 -11.62
N ALA A 365 -21.64 19.13 -12.39
CA ALA A 365 -23.00 18.93 -12.88
C ALA A 365 -24.00 18.65 -11.75
N GLU A 366 -23.63 17.83 -10.77
CA GLU A 366 -24.48 17.55 -9.61
C GLU A 366 -24.61 18.77 -8.68
N PHE A 367 -23.54 19.51 -8.43
CA PHE A 367 -23.57 20.74 -7.67
C PHE A 367 -24.49 21.79 -8.31
N ALA A 368 -24.44 21.94 -9.63
CA ALA A 368 -25.30 22.86 -10.35
C ALA A 368 -26.80 22.56 -10.19
N LYS A 369 -27.17 21.25 -10.07
CA LYS A 369 -28.57 20.83 -9.85
C LYS A 369 -29.10 21.26 -8.48
N LEU A 370 -28.25 21.41 -7.48
CA LEU A 370 -28.63 21.83 -6.12
C LEU A 370 -29.11 23.26 -6.07
N LYS A 371 -28.71 24.10 -7.04
CA LYS A 371 -29.04 25.56 -7.08
C LYS A 371 -28.71 26.26 -5.76
N THR A 372 -27.72 25.75 -5.06
CA THR A 372 -27.24 26.26 -3.77
C THR A 372 -26.56 27.61 -3.92
N LYS A 373 -26.42 28.34 -2.80
CA LYS A 373 -25.62 29.57 -2.68
C LYS A 373 -24.23 29.31 -2.07
N ASN A 374 -23.98 28.08 -1.65
CA ASN A 374 -22.67 27.66 -1.18
C ASN A 374 -21.64 27.63 -2.32
N THR A 375 -20.37 27.54 -1.98
CA THR A 375 -19.27 27.37 -2.93
C THR A 375 -18.71 25.97 -2.82
N MET A 376 -18.15 25.47 -3.90
CA MET A 376 -17.56 24.14 -4.01
C MET A 376 -16.12 24.26 -4.51
N HIS A 377 -15.26 23.43 -3.95
CA HIS A 377 -13.89 23.24 -4.42
C HIS A 377 -13.52 21.75 -4.37
N LEU A 378 -13.01 21.22 -5.47
CA LEU A 378 -12.48 19.86 -5.56
C LEU A 378 -10.96 19.94 -5.68
N GLU A 379 -10.27 19.20 -4.84
CA GLU A 379 -8.81 19.03 -4.83
C GLU A 379 -8.49 17.55 -5.08
N GLU A 380 -7.56 17.26 -5.98
CA GLU A 380 -6.95 15.95 -6.16
C GLU A 380 -5.66 15.89 -5.35
N ASP A 381 -5.47 14.80 -4.59
CA ASP A 381 -4.28 14.55 -3.79
C ASP A 381 -3.54 13.35 -4.40
N HIS A 382 -2.28 13.53 -4.74
CA HIS A 382 -1.29 12.54 -5.20
C HIS A 382 -1.85 11.33 -6.01
N PRO A 383 -2.11 11.47 -7.32
CA PRO A 383 -2.61 10.37 -8.13
C PRO A 383 -1.52 9.34 -8.42
N GLY A 384 -1.82 8.06 -8.18
CA GLY A 384 -0.97 6.93 -8.54
C GLY A 384 -1.48 6.21 -9.79
N LYS A 385 -0.60 5.93 -10.76
CA LYS A 385 -0.95 5.17 -11.96
C LYS A 385 -1.08 3.67 -11.63
N PRO A 386 -2.04 2.96 -12.25
CA PRO A 386 -2.06 1.51 -12.19
C PRO A 386 -0.86 0.94 -12.97
N TRP A 387 -0.45 -0.26 -12.60
CA TRP A 387 0.63 -0.96 -13.26
C TRP A 387 0.28 -2.43 -13.46
N VAL A 388 0.71 -2.99 -14.58
CA VAL A 388 0.61 -4.42 -14.88
C VAL A 388 1.84 -4.87 -15.65
N ALA A 389 2.38 -6.04 -15.29
CA ALA A 389 3.53 -6.64 -15.93
C ALA A 389 3.14 -7.85 -16.79
N ASP A 390 4.02 -8.18 -17.74
CA ASP A 390 3.93 -9.42 -18.50
C ASP A 390 4.42 -10.61 -17.63
N THR A 391 3.52 -11.52 -17.30
CA THR A 391 3.81 -12.72 -16.52
C THR A 391 4.70 -13.73 -17.25
N LYS A 392 4.91 -13.58 -18.55
CA LYS A 392 5.85 -14.39 -19.34
C LYS A 392 7.29 -13.87 -19.30
N HIS A 393 7.53 -12.77 -18.59
CA HIS A 393 8.88 -12.26 -18.37
C HIS A 393 9.66 -13.20 -17.45
N TRP A 394 10.96 -13.42 -17.74
CA TRP A 394 11.82 -14.37 -17.03
C TRP A 394 11.82 -14.21 -15.50
N ASN A 395 11.64 -12.98 -15.00
CA ASN A 395 11.59 -12.68 -13.57
C ASN A 395 10.36 -13.31 -12.90
N TYR A 396 9.20 -13.29 -13.58
CA TYR A 396 7.98 -13.94 -13.11
C TYR A 396 8.08 -15.46 -13.21
N GLU A 397 8.64 -15.99 -14.30
CA GLU A 397 8.87 -17.42 -14.45
C GLU A 397 9.79 -17.94 -13.33
N ALA A 398 10.86 -17.21 -12.99
CA ALA A 398 11.74 -17.54 -11.87
C ALA A 398 11.03 -17.49 -10.51
N ALA A 399 10.22 -16.47 -10.26
CA ALA A 399 9.44 -16.33 -9.03
C ALA A 399 8.40 -17.45 -8.88
N ILE A 400 7.69 -17.79 -9.95
CA ILE A 400 6.73 -18.90 -10.00
C ILE A 400 7.44 -20.22 -9.67
N ALA A 401 8.51 -20.55 -10.40
CA ALA A 401 9.27 -21.80 -10.21
C ALA A 401 9.85 -21.92 -8.79
N ALA A 402 10.39 -20.84 -8.23
CA ALA A 402 10.91 -20.81 -6.87
C ALA A 402 9.81 -21.03 -5.82
N THR A 403 8.66 -20.41 -6.01
CA THR A 403 7.53 -20.54 -5.08
C THR A 403 6.91 -21.94 -5.16
N GLU A 404 6.76 -22.52 -6.36
CA GLU A 404 6.33 -23.91 -6.52
C GLU A 404 7.29 -24.89 -5.87
N ALA A 405 8.59 -24.67 -5.97
CA ALA A 405 9.60 -25.52 -5.33
C ALA A 405 9.50 -25.50 -3.79
N VAL A 406 9.15 -24.37 -3.19
CA VAL A 406 9.02 -24.24 -1.73
C VAL A 406 7.68 -24.75 -1.21
N TYR A 407 6.58 -24.37 -1.87
CA TYR A 407 5.23 -24.65 -1.37
C TYR A 407 4.58 -25.88 -2.01
N GLY A 408 5.13 -26.43 -3.09
CA GLY A 408 4.65 -27.63 -3.76
C GLY A 408 3.27 -27.48 -4.40
N CYS A 409 2.82 -26.25 -4.66
CA CYS A 409 1.52 -25.98 -5.24
C CYS A 409 1.58 -24.94 -6.37
N LEU A 410 0.61 -25.02 -7.29
CA LEU A 410 0.43 -24.03 -8.36
C LEU A 410 0.06 -22.68 -7.76
N LEU A 411 0.69 -21.64 -8.29
CA LEU A 411 0.46 -20.26 -7.95
C LEU A 411 -0.68 -19.66 -8.76
N TYR A 412 -1.42 -18.76 -8.13
CA TYR A 412 -2.25 -17.82 -8.88
C TYR A 412 -1.47 -16.52 -9.09
N THR A 413 -1.46 -16.06 -10.34
CA THR A 413 -0.98 -14.71 -10.67
C THR A 413 -2.18 -13.78 -10.59
N SER A 414 -2.09 -12.78 -9.72
CA SER A 414 -3.17 -11.83 -9.50
C SER A 414 -2.64 -10.40 -9.54
N PRO A 415 -3.34 -9.46 -10.20
CA PRO A 415 -3.12 -8.06 -9.92
C PRO A 415 -3.49 -7.81 -8.45
N SER A 416 -2.57 -7.31 -7.65
CA SER A 416 -2.85 -6.99 -6.26
C SER A 416 -3.48 -5.60 -6.14
N PRO A 417 -4.46 -5.44 -5.27
CA PRO A 417 -4.82 -4.13 -4.76
C PRO A 417 -3.82 -3.75 -3.68
N ARG A 418 -2.78 -3.00 -4.01
CA ARG A 418 -1.98 -2.35 -2.99
C ARG A 418 -2.65 -1.08 -2.53
N ASP A 419 -2.61 -0.83 -1.24
CA ASP A 419 -2.76 0.49 -0.68
C ASP A 419 -1.41 1.21 -0.83
N VAL A 420 -1.39 2.24 -1.66
CA VAL A 420 -0.32 3.23 -1.72
C VAL A 420 -0.77 4.40 -0.90
#